data_b994c4d4dbb0520bb8c6e0de51297a99
#
_entry.id   b994c4d4dbb0520bb8c6e0de51297a99
#
_cell.length_a   1.000
_cell.length_b   1.000
_cell.length_c   1.000
_cell.angle_alpha   90.00
_cell.angle_beta   90.00
_cell.angle_gamma   90.00
#
_symmetry.space_group_name_H-M   'P 1'
#
loop_
_entity.id
_entity.type
_entity.pdbx_description
1 polymer ?
#
loop_
_entity_poly.entity_id
_entity_poly.type
_entity_poly.pdbx_seq_one_letter_code
_entity_poly.pdbx_strand_id
1 'polypeptide(L)'
;MPGVRPGANFKEAVCVDTSRVYDSVSDKNCLEDLQVSFPEEAQQVIGSCCSLKLKEVEVENVYMDVEPIPFNKGFYTVDLTFFFSARFEAQLPDGSLVTVCGVTTFTRKMILYGSEGDVKVFCSDQNGTNQNNGMPRVCLQVSTPVALGSRVIDCGSGFRSSCGCNTNCNPCGCNTGCNQNCGCDCSTGCNTGCLPDGCDPCGPQRQVLITIGIFIIVQMERRVQMLMPAYDFCIPSKEPETPTTGDPCEL
;
A
#
# COMPACT_ATOMS: atom_id res chain seq x y z
N MET A 1 23.53 -19.94 12.66
CA MET A 1 24.40 -18.96 13.36
C MET A 1 25.53 -19.71 13.96
N PRO A 2 26.83 -19.38 13.69
CA PRO A 2 27.94 -19.99 14.40
C PRO A 2 27.89 -19.51 15.85
N GLY A 3 27.87 -20.46 16.79
CA GLY A 3 27.77 -20.19 18.21
C GLY A 3 28.98 -19.39 18.70
N VAL A 4 28.73 -18.25 19.32
CA VAL A 4 29.72 -17.46 20.03
C VAL A 4 30.28 -18.36 21.14
N ARG A 5 31.54 -18.68 21.06
CA ARG A 5 32.22 -19.46 22.13
C ARG A 5 32.30 -18.59 23.38
N PRO A 6 31.83 -19.08 24.55
CA PRO A 6 32.01 -18.34 25.79
C PRO A 6 33.54 -18.28 26.12
N GLY A 7 34.08 -17.05 26.15
CA GLY A 7 35.46 -16.80 26.51
C GLY A 7 36.34 -16.09 25.47
N ALA A 8 35.79 -15.67 24.34
CA ALA A 8 36.50 -14.81 23.41
C ALA A 8 36.65 -13.40 24.00
N ASN A 9 37.86 -12.97 24.34
CA ASN A 9 38.13 -11.60 24.73
C ASN A 9 37.90 -10.69 23.55
N PHE A 10 37.04 -9.66 23.72
CA PHE A 10 36.89 -8.62 22.70
C PHE A 10 38.19 -7.82 22.55
N LYS A 11 38.52 -7.44 21.32
CA LYS A 11 39.76 -6.70 21.03
C LYS A 11 39.65 -5.23 21.41
N GLU A 12 38.54 -4.63 21.12
CA GLU A 12 38.28 -3.20 21.39
C GLU A 12 36.77 -2.91 21.48
N ALA A 13 36.42 -1.75 22.00
CA ALA A 13 35.08 -1.23 21.95
C ALA A 13 35.00 -0.19 20.84
N VAL A 14 34.10 -0.38 19.90
CA VAL A 14 33.88 0.51 18.77
C VAL A 14 32.52 1.23 18.88
N CYS A 15 32.52 2.51 18.54
CA CYS A 15 31.29 3.27 18.45
C CYS A 15 30.69 3.07 17.04
N VAL A 16 29.48 2.55 16.98
CA VAL A 16 28.76 2.32 15.73
C VAL A 16 27.51 3.22 15.69
N ASP A 17 27.26 3.79 14.52
CA ASP A 17 26.00 4.50 14.24
C ASP A 17 25.04 3.51 13.59
N THR A 18 23.90 3.28 14.21
CA THR A 18 22.93 2.26 13.79
C THR A 18 21.50 2.70 14.05
N SER A 19 20.54 2.03 13.39
CA SER A 19 19.12 2.18 13.71
C SER A 19 18.73 1.22 14.82
N ARG A 20 18.07 1.76 15.84
CA ARG A 20 17.43 0.99 16.89
C ARG A 20 15.93 0.96 16.67
N VAL A 21 15.36 -0.25 16.64
CA VAL A 21 13.92 -0.45 16.63
C VAL A 21 13.38 -0.22 18.05
N TYR A 22 12.45 0.70 18.20
CA TYR A 22 11.80 1.01 19.48
C TYR A 22 10.48 0.27 19.64
N ASP A 23 9.77 0.08 18.53
CA ASP A 23 8.52 -0.66 18.51
C ASP A 23 8.34 -1.33 17.17
N SER A 24 7.58 -2.42 17.14
CA SER A 24 7.31 -3.18 15.93
C SER A 24 5.98 -3.89 16.04
N VAL A 25 5.18 -3.79 14.99
CA VAL A 25 3.91 -4.50 14.87
C VAL A 25 3.87 -5.30 13.58
N SER A 26 3.35 -6.50 13.64
CA SER A 26 3.01 -7.31 12.46
C SER A 26 1.49 -7.40 12.35
N ASP A 27 0.99 -7.25 11.12
CA ASP A 27 -0.43 -7.30 10.84
C ASP A 27 -0.68 -8.21 9.63
N LYS A 28 -1.61 -9.16 9.80
CA LYS A 28 -2.04 -10.08 8.75
C LYS A 28 -3.53 -9.89 8.53
N ASN A 29 -3.88 -9.33 7.40
CA ASN A 29 -5.24 -8.94 7.08
C ASN A 29 -5.74 -9.58 5.79
N CYS A 30 -7.04 -9.87 5.79
CA CYS A 30 -7.84 -10.09 4.61
C CYS A 30 -8.59 -8.77 4.33
N LEU A 31 -8.25 -8.12 3.23
CA LEU A 31 -8.89 -6.89 2.79
C LEU A 31 -10.02 -7.27 1.83
N GLU A 32 -11.23 -7.18 2.32
CA GLU A 32 -12.41 -7.58 1.59
C GLU A 32 -13.01 -6.39 0.84
N ASP A 33 -13.58 -6.68 -0.32
CA ASP A 33 -14.38 -5.74 -1.11
C ASP A 33 -13.69 -4.41 -1.45
N LEU A 34 -12.39 -4.46 -1.74
CA LEU A 34 -11.69 -3.30 -2.23
C LEU A 34 -12.17 -2.95 -3.64
N GLN A 35 -12.71 -1.75 -3.79
CA GLN A 35 -13.16 -1.25 -5.08
C GLN A 35 -11.96 -0.92 -5.97
N VAL A 36 -11.98 -1.45 -7.18
CA VAL A 36 -10.94 -1.20 -8.18
C VAL A 36 -11.40 -0.11 -9.15
N SER A 37 -10.56 0.91 -9.30
CA SER A 37 -10.74 1.97 -10.28
C SER A 37 -9.97 1.63 -11.55
N PHE A 38 -10.60 1.84 -12.71
CA PHE A 38 -10.01 1.55 -14.01
C PHE A 38 -9.95 2.81 -14.87
N PRO A 39 -8.95 2.96 -15.74
CA PRO A 39 -8.96 3.98 -16.78
C PRO A 39 -10.15 3.77 -17.74
N GLU A 40 -10.57 4.82 -18.43
CA GLU A 40 -11.79 4.81 -19.27
C GLU A 40 -11.78 3.69 -20.31
N GLU A 41 -10.63 3.44 -20.94
CA GLU A 41 -10.47 2.39 -21.94
C GLU A 41 -10.73 1.00 -21.34
N ALA A 42 -10.16 0.72 -20.17
CA ALA A 42 -10.36 -0.55 -19.46
C ALA A 42 -11.81 -0.69 -18.96
N GLN A 43 -12.45 0.43 -18.56
CA GLN A 43 -13.83 0.42 -18.11
C GLN A 43 -14.80 0.03 -19.25
N GLN A 44 -14.53 0.40 -20.49
CA GLN A 44 -15.30 -0.03 -21.65
C GLN A 44 -15.19 -1.54 -21.87
N VAL A 45 -13.99 -2.10 -21.73
CA VAL A 45 -13.76 -3.56 -21.81
C VAL A 45 -14.54 -4.27 -20.71
N ILE A 46 -14.47 -3.79 -19.47
CA ILE A 46 -15.20 -4.36 -18.33
C ILE A 46 -16.72 -4.30 -18.54
N GLY A 47 -17.21 -3.20 -19.13
CA GLY A 47 -18.64 -3.04 -19.45
C GLY A 47 -19.17 -4.09 -20.43
N SER A 48 -18.32 -4.62 -21.32
CA SER A 48 -18.71 -5.54 -22.39
C SER A 48 -18.23 -6.99 -22.15
N CYS A 49 -17.34 -7.24 -21.20
CA CYS A 49 -16.78 -8.58 -21.00
C CYS A 49 -17.83 -9.58 -20.45
N CYS A 50 -17.70 -10.85 -20.86
CA CYS A 50 -18.52 -11.95 -20.35
C CYS A 50 -18.00 -12.48 -18.99
N SER A 51 -16.69 -12.45 -18.78
CA SER A 51 -16.07 -12.84 -17.51
C SER A 51 -14.83 -12.00 -17.22
N LEU A 52 -14.54 -11.81 -15.95
CA LEU A 52 -13.39 -11.07 -15.46
C LEU A 52 -12.71 -11.88 -14.37
N LYS A 53 -11.42 -12.18 -14.55
CA LYS A 53 -10.64 -12.99 -13.63
C LYS A 53 -9.44 -12.19 -13.12
N LEU A 54 -9.34 -12.03 -11.80
CA LEU A 54 -8.16 -11.47 -11.15
C LEU A 54 -6.98 -12.43 -11.30
N LYS A 55 -5.87 -11.95 -11.83
CA LYS A 55 -4.63 -12.72 -12.03
C LYS A 55 -3.57 -12.41 -11.01
N GLU A 56 -3.35 -11.14 -10.76
CA GLU A 56 -2.24 -10.68 -9.95
C GLU A 56 -2.58 -9.37 -9.26
N VAL A 57 -2.01 -9.19 -8.07
CA VAL A 57 -2.07 -7.93 -7.32
C VAL A 57 -0.67 -7.62 -6.82
N GLU A 58 -0.24 -6.40 -7.06
CA GLU A 58 1.05 -5.88 -6.60
C GLU A 58 0.86 -4.61 -5.77
N VAL A 59 1.79 -4.38 -4.84
CA VAL A 59 1.88 -3.10 -4.13
C VAL A 59 2.74 -2.17 -4.99
N GLU A 60 2.14 -1.13 -5.56
CA GLU A 60 2.88 -0.14 -6.34
C GLU A 60 3.61 0.86 -5.47
N ASN A 61 2.91 1.33 -4.44
CA ASN A 61 3.47 2.35 -3.55
C ASN A 61 2.78 2.30 -2.19
N VAL A 62 3.47 2.84 -1.17
CA VAL A 62 2.88 3.10 0.14
C VAL A 62 3.27 4.50 0.58
N TYR A 63 2.28 5.33 0.80
CA TYR A 63 2.47 6.61 1.46
C TYR A 63 2.41 6.41 2.98
N MET A 64 3.38 7.00 3.69
CA MET A 64 3.49 6.89 5.14
C MET A 64 3.53 8.28 5.75
N ASP A 65 2.63 8.53 6.67
CA ASP A 65 2.62 9.74 7.47
C ASP A 65 2.81 9.40 8.94
N VAL A 66 3.59 10.25 9.66
CA VAL A 66 3.97 10.02 11.06
C VAL A 66 3.75 11.28 11.84
N GLU A 67 2.84 11.22 12.78
CA GLU A 67 2.49 12.36 13.63
C GLU A 67 2.65 12.05 15.13
N PRO A 68 3.23 12.95 15.92
CA PRO A 68 3.31 12.77 17.36
C PRO A 68 1.91 12.87 17.98
N ILE A 69 1.62 12.00 18.95
CA ILE A 69 0.35 12.03 19.66
C ILE A 69 0.40 13.13 20.72
N PRO A 70 -0.50 14.14 20.66
CA PRO A 70 -0.57 15.16 21.69
C PRO A 70 -0.74 14.56 23.09
N PHE A 71 -0.01 15.09 24.06
CA PHE A 71 -0.03 14.68 25.49
C PHE A 71 0.43 13.23 25.78
N ASN A 72 0.80 12.46 24.77
CA ASN A 72 1.35 11.11 24.94
C ASN A 72 2.76 11.04 24.36
N LYS A 73 3.72 11.54 25.13
CA LYS A 73 5.11 11.67 24.70
C LYS A 73 5.74 10.33 24.29
N GLY A 74 6.45 10.36 23.19
CA GLY A 74 7.14 9.19 22.63
C GLY A 74 6.25 8.26 21.82
N PHE A 75 4.93 8.52 21.76
CA PHE A 75 4.01 7.79 20.90
C PHE A 75 3.66 8.58 19.65
N TYR A 76 3.54 7.86 18.56
CA TYR A 76 3.28 8.41 17.23
C TYR A 76 2.15 7.65 16.55
N THR A 77 1.30 8.39 15.87
CA THR A 77 0.38 7.82 14.91
C THR A 77 1.13 7.57 13.60
N VAL A 78 0.95 6.39 13.03
CA VAL A 78 1.46 6.03 11.71
C VAL A 78 0.26 5.75 10.82
N ASP A 79 0.08 6.58 9.80
CA ASP A 79 -0.94 6.42 8.79
C ASP A 79 -0.30 5.87 7.51
N LEU A 80 -0.74 4.67 7.11
CA LEU A 80 -0.27 3.98 5.91
C LEU A 80 -1.36 4.00 4.86
N THR A 81 -1.03 4.48 3.66
CA THR A 81 -1.92 4.41 2.50
C THR A 81 -1.25 3.55 1.43
N PHE A 82 -1.80 2.37 1.21
CA PHE A 82 -1.34 1.43 0.20
C PHE A 82 -2.02 1.70 -1.13
N PHE A 83 -1.25 1.62 -2.20
CA PHE A 83 -1.72 1.67 -3.58
C PHE A 83 -1.42 0.33 -4.22
N PHE A 84 -2.47 -0.36 -4.65
CA PHE A 84 -2.35 -1.66 -5.29
C PHE A 84 -2.68 -1.55 -6.77
N SER A 85 -1.88 -2.21 -7.59
CA SER A 85 -2.19 -2.51 -8.98
C SER A 85 -2.78 -3.91 -9.07
N ALA A 86 -3.93 -4.04 -9.73
CA ALA A 86 -4.62 -5.29 -9.93
C ALA A 86 -4.73 -5.58 -11.43
N ARG A 87 -4.22 -6.75 -11.85
CA ARG A 87 -4.24 -7.22 -13.23
C ARG A 87 -5.33 -8.26 -13.43
N PHE A 88 -6.18 -8.04 -14.40
CA PHE A 88 -7.29 -8.92 -14.74
C PHE A 88 -7.18 -9.44 -16.17
N GLU A 89 -7.75 -10.60 -16.39
CA GLU A 89 -8.03 -11.16 -17.69
C GLU A 89 -9.53 -11.10 -17.94
N ALA A 90 -9.92 -10.30 -18.92
CA ALA A 90 -11.30 -10.14 -19.36
C ALA A 90 -11.54 -10.98 -20.61
N GLN A 91 -12.62 -11.78 -20.60
CA GLN A 91 -13.06 -12.53 -21.77
C GLN A 91 -14.18 -11.74 -22.46
N LEU A 92 -13.97 -11.40 -23.72
CA LEU A 92 -14.93 -10.72 -24.55
C LEU A 92 -15.96 -11.69 -25.16
N PRO A 93 -17.11 -11.20 -25.67
CA PRO A 93 -18.15 -12.04 -26.28
C PRO A 93 -17.69 -12.83 -27.49
N ASP A 94 -16.66 -12.37 -28.21
CA ASP A 94 -16.03 -13.07 -29.34
C ASP A 94 -15.07 -14.20 -28.91
N GLY A 95 -14.90 -14.41 -27.59
CA GLY A 95 -14.01 -15.39 -27.01
C GLY A 95 -12.56 -14.91 -26.84
N SER A 96 -12.21 -13.71 -27.29
CA SER A 96 -10.87 -13.14 -27.09
C SER A 96 -10.61 -12.80 -25.62
N LEU A 97 -9.33 -12.88 -25.22
CA LEU A 97 -8.87 -12.55 -23.88
C LEU A 97 -8.09 -11.24 -23.95
N VAL A 98 -8.47 -10.29 -23.10
CA VAL A 98 -7.83 -8.98 -22.99
C VAL A 98 -7.37 -8.77 -21.56
N THR A 99 -6.13 -8.32 -21.40
CA THR A 99 -5.60 -7.94 -20.08
C THR A 99 -5.97 -6.49 -19.76
N VAL A 100 -6.55 -6.26 -18.60
CA VAL A 100 -6.88 -4.93 -18.09
C VAL A 100 -6.25 -4.75 -16.71
N CYS A 101 -5.76 -3.54 -16.43
CA CYS A 101 -5.18 -3.18 -15.15
C CYS A 101 -6.04 -2.09 -14.49
N GLY A 102 -6.21 -2.22 -13.19
CA GLY A 102 -6.88 -1.22 -12.36
C GLY A 102 -6.11 -0.98 -11.07
N VAL A 103 -6.48 0.08 -10.37
CA VAL A 103 -5.85 0.47 -9.12
C VAL A 103 -6.87 0.49 -7.98
N THR A 104 -6.41 0.14 -6.79
CA THR A 104 -7.20 0.27 -5.56
C THR A 104 -6.33 0.75 -4.41
N THR A 105 -6.94 1.32 -3.40
CA THR A 105 -6.25 1.87 -2.24
C THR A 105 -6.79 1.29 -0.95
N PHE A 106 -5.92 1.20 0.04
CA PHE A 106 -6.30 0.81 1.40
C PHE A 106 -5.52 1.65 2.40
N THR A 107 -6.17 2.09 3.45
CA THR A 107 -5.54 2.87 4.53
C THR A 107 -5.51 2.07 5.82
N ARG A 108 -4.39 2.19 6.54
CA ARG A 108 -4.23 1.58 7.85
C ARG A 108 -3.61 2.58 8.82
N LYS A 109 -4.23 2.74 9.97
CA LYS A 109 -3.75 3.59 11.05
C LYS A 109 -3.32 2.76 12.24
N MET A 110 -2.17 3.10 12.83
CA MET A 110 -1.64 2.43 14.02
C MET A 110 -0.89 3.40 14.91
N ILE A 111 -0.69 3.01 16.16
CA ILE A 111 0.08 3.78 17.14
C ILE A 111 1.30 2.96 17.53
N LEU A 112 2.48 3.60 17.42
CA LEU A 112 3.75 2.99 17.77
C LEU A 112 4.55 3.89 18.71
N TYR A 113 5.36 3.26 19.56
CA TYR A 113 6.28 3.96 20.44
C TYR A 113 7.61 4.22 19.72
N GLY A 114 7.96 5.49 19.52
CA GLY A 114 9.20 5.91 18.84
C GLY A 114 10.16 6.67 19.74
N SER A 115 9.93 6.66 21.07
CA SER A 115 10.68 7.44 22.06
C SER A 115 10.57 8.96 21.84
N GLU A 116 10.87 9.71 22.85
CA GLU A 116 11.03 11.17 22.74
C GLU A 116 12.38 11.49 22.10
N GLY A 117 12.41 12.42 21.18
CA GLY A 117 13.65 12.86 20.54
C GLY A 117 13.58 14.33 20.19
N ASP A 118 14.33 15.13 20.95
CA ASP A 118 14.45 16.57 20.72
C ASP A 118 15.75 16.92 19.96
N VAL A 119 16.50 15.91 19.52
CA VAL A 119 17.80 16.12 18.87
C VAL A 119 17.62 16.29 17.37
N LYS A 120 18.00 17.47 16.88
CA LYS A 120 18.16 17.71 15.44
C LYS A 120 19.56 17.30 15.00
N VAL A 121 19.65 16.45 14.00
CA VAL A 121 20.93 15.99 13.45
C VAL A 121 21.17 16.70 12.10
N PHE A 122 22.33 17.37 12.01
CA PHE A 122 22.81 18.00 10.78
C PHE A 122 24.05 17.22 10.31
N CYS A 123 24.04 16.78 9.08
CA CYS A 123 25.17 16.09 8.46
C CYS A 123 25.75 16.96 7.33
N SER A 124 27.06 16.83 7.11
CA SER A 124 27.77 17.57 6.04
C SER A 124 27.54 17.00 4.65
N ASP A 125 26.76 15.95 4.51
CA ASP A 125 26.43 15.33 3.24
C ASP A 125 25.68 16.32 2.35
N GLN A 126 26.17 16.51 1.14
CA GLN A 126 25.73 17.56 0.22
C GLN A 126 24.29 17.39 -0.33
N ASN A 127 23.63 16.30 -0.02
CA ASN A 127 22.23 16.07 -0.37
C ASN A 127 21.30 16.55 0.75
N GLY A 128 21.13 17.84 0.88
CA GLY A 128 20.43 18.60 1.93
C GLY A 128 19.00 18.19 2.31
N THR A 129 18.61 16.93 2.16
CA THR A 129 17.28 16.39 2.46
C THR A 129 17.21 15.58 3.75
N ASN A 130 18.32 15.35 4.45
CA ASN A 130 18.30 14.61 5.72
C ASN A 130 18.18 15.54 6.94
N GLN A 131 17.18 16.43 6.93
CA GLN A 131 16.73 17.06 8.16
C GLN A 131 15.87 16.06 8.93
N ASN A 132 16.52 15.17 9.69
CA ASN A 132 15.83 14.45 10.74
C ASN A 132 15.42 15.46 11.81
N ASN A 133 14.19 15.97 11.69
CA ASN A 133 13.59 16.93 12.62
C ASN A 133 13.30 16.33 14.02
N GLY A 134 14.13 15.41 14.51
CA GLY A 134 13.90 14.69 15.77
C GLY A 134 12.79 13.62 15.68
N MET A 135 12.14 13.49 14.53
CA MET A 135 11.10 12.47 14.31
C MET A 135 11.70 11.07 14.17
N PRO A 136 11.04 10.03 14.66
CA PRO A 136 11.42 8.65 14.37
C PRO A 136 11.16 8.34 12.88
N ARG A 137 11.86 7.33 12.38
CA ARG A 137 11.66 6.79 11.04
C ARG A 137 10.73 5.57 11.13
N VAL A 138 9.82 5.46 10.19
CA VAL A 138 9.02 4.25 10.00
C VAL A 138 9.60 3.42 8.86
N CYS A 139 9.83 2.14 9.13
CA CYS A 139 10.20 1.14 8.15
C CYS A 139 9.06 0.15 7.99
N LEU A 140 8.61 -0.04 6.75
CA LEU A 140 7.54 -0.95 6.39
C LEU A 140 8.08 -2.08 5.52
N GLN A 141 7.76 -3.32 5.91
CA GLN A 141 7.96 -4.51 5.09
C GLN A 141 6.59 -5.03 4.70
N VAL A 142 6.40 -5.30 3.41
CA VAL A 142 5.13 -5.81 2.88
C VAL A 142 5.42 -7.08 2.11
N SER A 143 4.67 -8.15 2.40
CA SER A 143 4.70 -9.35 1.56
C SER A 143 3.94 -9.11 0.26
N THR A 144 4.27 -9.86 -0.79
CA THR A 144 3.47 -9.86 -2.02
C THR A 144 2.02 -10.18 -1.67
N PRO A 145 1.05 -9.34 -2.07
CA PRO A 145 -0.36 -9.59 -1.81
C PRO A 145 -0.83 -10.87 -2.49
N VAL A 146 -1.74 -11.58 -1.82
CA VAL A 146 -2.35 -12.80 -2.37
C VAL A 146 -3.75 -12.46 -2.86
N ALA A 147 -3.99 -12.66 -4.15
CA ALA A 147 -5.33 -12.54 -4.72
C ALA A 147 -6.22 -13.67 -4.19
N LEU A 148 -7.25 -13.34 -3.40
CA LEU A 148 -8.17 -14.31 -2.81
C LEU A 148 -9.45 -14.44 -3.62
N GLY A 149 -9.91 -13.34 -4.24
CA GLY A 149 -11.12 -13.36 -5.05
C GLY A 149 -11.39 -12.04 -5.72
N SER A 150 -12.33 -12.06 -6.68
CA SER A 150 -12.89 -10.87 -7.30
C SER A 150 -14.36 -11.09 -7.59
N ARG A 151 -15.15 -10.04 -7.51
CA ARG A 151 -16.54 -10.03 -7.95
C ARG A 151 -16.87 -8.79 -8.75
N VAL A 152 -17.77 -8.95 -9.70
CA VAL A 152 -18.30 -7.85 -10.52
C VAL A 152 -19.72 -7.59 -10.06
N ILE A 153 -20.03 -6.33 -9.81
CA ILE A 153 -21.38 -5.86 -9.49
C ILE A 153 -21.90 -5.11 -10.69
N ASP A 154 -23.02 -5.55 -11.24
CA ASP A 154 -23.74 -4.84 -12.28
C ASP A 154 -24.64 -3.77 -11.65
N CYS A 155 -24.23 -2.52 -11.76
CA CYS A 155 -24.97 -1.37 -11.22
C CYS A 155 -26.11 -0.89 -12.12
N GLY A 156 -26.38 -1.61 -13.20
CA GLY A 156 -27.54 -1.55 -14.08
C GLY A 156 -27.80 -0.19 -14.74
N SER A 157 -27.93 -0.18 -16.05
CA SER A 157 -28.34 1.01 -16.81
C SER A 157 -29.79 1.46 -16.53
N GLY A 158 -30.58 0.60 -15.88
CA GLY A 158 -32.02 0.88 -15.57
C GLY A 158 -32.23 1.92 -14.47
N PHE A 159 -31.28 2.09 -13.59
CA PHE A 159 -31.38 3.01 -12.45
C PHE A 159 -31.08 4.47 -12.81
N ARG A 160 -30.30 4.71 -13.86
CA ARG A 160 -29.99 6.09 -14.32
C ARG A 160 -31.22 6.78 -14.93
N SER A 161 -32.21 6.00 -15.40
CA SER A 161 -33.42 6.52 -16.07
C SER A 161 -34.57 6.80 -15.12
N SER A 162 -34.48 6.31 -13.87
CA SER A 162 -35.59 6.37 -12.90
C SER A 162 -35.45 7.49 -11.86
N CYS A 163 -34.28 8.10 -11.73
CA CYS A 163 -34.21 9.38 -11.03
C CYS A 163 -34.85 10.43 -11.89
N GLY A 164 -36.06 10.86 -11.56
CA GLY A 164 -36.82 11.92 -12.23
C GLY A 164 -36.15 13.29 -12.17
N CYS A 165 -34.87 13.35 -12.46
CA CYS A 165 -34.14 14.57 -12.70
C CYS A 165 -34.54 15.05 -14.09
N ASN A 166 -35.27 16.16 -14.14
CA ASN A 166 -35.60 16.87 -15.38
C ASN A 166 -34.35 17.00 -16.27
N THR A 167 -34.55 16.85 -17.56
CA THR A 167 -33.67 16.72 -18.72
C THR A 167 -32.39 17.57 -18.82
N ASN A 168 -31.87 18.13 -17.74
CA ASN A 168 -30.65 18.98 -17.70
C ASN A 168 -29.61 18.55 -16.68
N CYS A 169 -29.61 17.29 -16.27
CA CYS A 169 -28.51 16.76 -15.46
C CYS A 169 -27.33 16.39 -16.38
N ASN A 170 -26.27 17.16 -16.34
CA ASN A 170 -24.95 16.71 -16.84
C ASN A 170 -24.53 15.42 -16.07
N PRO A 171 -23.83 14.49 -16.71
CA PRO A 171 -23.53 13.17 -16.12
C PRO A 171 -22.78 13.18 -14.78
N CYS A 172 -22.35 14.32 -14.29
CA CYS A 172 -21.71 14.52 -12.97
C CYS A 172 -22.06 15.84 -12.29
N GLY A 173 -23.09 16.56 -12.75
CA GLY A 173 -23.42 17.87 -12.20
C GLY A 173 -24.92 18.04 -12.08
N CYS A 174 -25.51 17.74 -10.94
CA CYS A 174 -26.83 18.22 -10.57
C CYS A 174 -26.71 19.73 -10.39
N ASN A 175 -26.94 20.49 -11.48
CA ASN A 175 -27.15 21.94 -11.38
C ASN A 175 -28.59 22.19 -10.97
N THR A 176 -28.76 22.75 -9.78
CA THR A 176 -29.97 23.33 -9.21
C THR A 176 -31.05 22.33 -8.78
N GLY A 177 -31.00 21.92 -7.51
CA GLY A 177 -32.15 21.36 -6.82
C GLY A 177 -31.93 20.10 -6.00
N CYS A 178 -30.77 19.46 -6.10
CA CYS A 178 -30.38 18.41 -5.16
C CYS A 178 -29.50 19.02 -4.08
N ASN A 179 -29.90 18.89 -2.82
CA ASN A 179 -29.09 19.25 -1.66
C ASN A 179 -27.74 18.51 -1.72
N GLN A 180 -26.68 19.12 -1.21
CA GLN A 180 -25.25 18.81 -1.27
C GLN A 180 -24.80 17.39 -0.88
N ASN A 181 -25.70 16.47 -0.65
CA ASN A 181 -25.47 15.04 -0.60
C ASN A 181 -26.19 14.44 -1.81
N CYS A 182 -25.49 13.69 -2.66
CA CYS A 182 -26.09 12.88 -3.72
C CYS A 182 -26.99 11.74 -3.17
N GLY A 183 -27.63 11.95 -2.05
CA GLY A 183 -28.78 11.23 -1.60
C GLY A 183 -29.96 11.80 -2.37
N CYS A 184 -30.44 11.09 -3.38
CA CYS A 184 -31.73 11.38 -3.95
C CYS A 184 -32.77 11.35 -2.84
N ASP A 185 -33.18 12.52 -2.34
CA ASP A 185 -34.31 12.60 -1.43
C ASP A 185 -35.56 12.33 -2.27
N CYS A 186 -35.88 11.04 -2.42
CA CYS A 186 -37.05 10.54 -3.10
C CYS A 186 -38.27 10.72 -2.20
N SER A 187 -38.58 11.97 -1.83
CA SER A 187 -39.80 12.26 -1.06
C SER A 187 -41.09 12.22 -1.90
N THR A 188 -41.01 11.96 -3.19
CA THR A 188 -42.20 11.81 -4.04
C THR A 188 -41.99 10.71 -5.09
N GLY A 189 -42.37 9.49 -4.72
CA GLY A 189 -42.90 8.51 -5.65
C GLY A 189 -41.95 7.83 -6.64
N CYS A 190 -40.70 7.68 -6.36
CA CYS A 190 -39.82 6.76 -7.11
C CYS A 190 -40.08 5.35 -6.63
N ASN A 191 -40.68 4.50 -7.47
CA ASN A 191 -40.75 3.08 -7.26
C ASN A 191 -39.32 2.50 -7.21
N THR A 192 -38.83 2.37 -6.09
CA THR A 192 -37.71 1.79 -5.41
C THR A 192 -37.05 0.62 -6.12
N GLY A 193 -36.13 0.90 -7.01
CA GLY A 193 -35.02 0.01 -7.20
C GLY A 193 -33.87 0.53 -6.35
N CYS A 194 -33.60 -0.03 -5.18
CA CYS A 194 -32.38 0.24 -4.45
C CYS A 194 -31.20 -0.20 -5.31
N LEU A 195 -30.18 0.68 -5.46
CA LEU A 195 -28.92 0.25 -6.02
C LEU A 195 -28.37 -0.90 -5.16
N PRO A 196 -27.77 -1.93 -5.75
CA PRO A 196 -27.04 -2.94 -4.98
C PRO A 196 -26.05 -2.28 -4.04
N ASP A 197 -25.86 -2.85 -2.84
CA ASP A 197 -24.89 -2.35 -1.88
C ASP A 197 -23.52 -2.15 -2.54
N GLY A 198 -22.95 -0.94 -2.42
CA GLY A 198 -21.67 -0.58 -2.99
C GLY A 198 -21.70 0.08 -4.36
N CYS A 199 -22.87 0.29 -5.00
CA CYS A 199 -22.96 1.01 -6.25
C CYS A 199 -23.08 2.51 -6.05
N ASP A 200 -22.22 3.26 -6.77
CA ASP A 200 -22.31 4.71 -6.85
C ASP A 200 -23.33 5.11 -7.93
N PRO A 201 -24.35 5.96 -7.63
CA PRO A 201 -25.35 6.42 -8.60
C PRO A 201 -24.76 7.10 -9.85
N CYS A 202 -23.59 7.74 -9.70
CA CYS A 202 -22.85 8.38 -10.79
C CYS A 202 -21.66 7.55 -11.28
N GLY A 203 -21.47 6.37 -10.72
CA GLY A 203 -20.35 5.50 -11.00
C GLY A 203 -20.49 4.69 -12.30
N PRO A 204 -19.51 3.85 -12.61
CA PRO A 204 -19.53 2.97 -13.76
C PRO A 204 -20.67 1.94 -13.65
N GLN A 205 -21.18 1.47 -14.80
CA GLN A 205 -22.25 0.46 -14.84
C GLN A 205 -21.85 -0.87 -14.18
N ARG A 206 -20.56 -1.20 -14.23
CA ARG A 206 -19.97 -2.36 -13.57
C ARG A 206 -18.88 -1.92 -12.63
N GLN A 207 -18.99 -2.34 -11.39
CA GLN A 207 -17.96 -2.15 -10.37
C GLN A 207 -17.28 -3.48 -10.12
N VAL A 208 -15.96 -3.42 -9.95
CA VAL A 208 -15.13 -4.58 -9.67
C VAL A 208 -14.61 -4.45 -8.24
N LEU A 209 -14.89 -5.46 -7.44
CA LEU A 209 -14.40 -5.58 -6.08
C LEU A 209 -13.43 -6.74 -6.00
N ILE A 210 -12.35 -6.56 -5.25
CA ILE A 210 -11.35 -7.60 -4.99
C ILE A 210 -11.19 -7.86 -3.50
N THR A 211 -10.83 -9.10 -3.20
CA THR A 211 -10.41 -9.51 -1.85
C THR A 211 -8.97 -9.97 -1.94
N ILE A 212 -8.12 -9.40 -1.11
CA ILE A 212 -6.68 -9.70 -1.07
C ILE A 212 -6.20 -10.01 0.34
N GLY A 213 -5.27 -10.94 0.44
CA GLY A 213 -4.52 -11.19 1.68
C GLY A 213 -3.22 -10.40 1.68
N ILE A 214 -2.91 -9.72 2.78
CA ILE A 214 -1.68 -8.96 2.95
C ILE A 214 -1.06 -9.26 4.32
N PHE A 215 0.28 -9.29 4.37
CA PHE A 215 1.05 -9.33 5.59
C PHE A 215 2.04 -8.18 5.61
N ILE A 216 2.06 -7.41 6.70
CA ILE A 216 2.95 -6.27 6.87
C ILE A 216 3.68 -6.35 8.21
N ILE A 217 4.89 -5.80 8.24
CA ILE A 217 5.63 -5.51 9.46
C ILE A 217 5.98 -4.03 9.43
N VAL A 218 5.57 -3.32 10.47
CA VAL A 218 5.86 -1.88 10.64
C VAL A 218 6.76 -1.73 11.83
N GLN A 219 7.88 -1.03 11.64
CA GLN A 219 8.88 -0.78 12.68
C GLN A 219 9.11 0.71 12.84
N MET A 220 9.18 1.15 14.09
CA MET A 220 9.54 2.51 14.46
C MET A 220 10.99 2.55 14.91
N GLU A 221 11.81 3.33 14.20
CA GLU A 221 13.26 3.35 14.36
C GLU A 221 13.79 4.75 14.67
N ARG A 222 14.91 4.79 15.40
CA ARG A 222 15.77 5.99 15.52
C ARG A 222 17.22 5.63 15.33
N ARG A 223 17.99 6.53 14.74
CA ARG A 223 19.45 6.44 14.71
C ARG A 223 19.99 6.65 16.13
N VAL A 224 20.87 5.77 16.54
CA VAL A 224 21.54 5.80 17.84
C VAL A 224 23.01 5.46 17.67
N GLN A 225 23.84 6.05 18.53
CA GLN A 225 25.22 5.65 18.65
C GLN A 225 25.35 4.62 19.77
N MET A 226 25.94 3.48 19.47
CA MET A 226 26.13 2.39 20.42
C MET A 226 27.59 2.01 20.51
N LEU A 227 28.05 1.81 21.73
CA LEU A 227 29.37 1.23 21.98
C LEU A 227 29.21 -0.30 21.96
N MET A 228 29.91 -0.96 21.05
CA MET A 228 29.83 -2.41 20.88
C MET A 228 31.22 -3.07 21.01
N PRO A 229 31.33 -4.24 21.66
CA PRO A 229 32.57 -5.00 21.69
C PRO A 229 32.85 -5.58 20.29
N ALA A 230 34.00 -5.30 19.75
CA ALA A 230 34.51 -5.89 18.52
C ALA A 230 35.44 -7.03 18.80
N TYR A 231 35.18 -8.19 18.21
CA TYR A 231 36.03 -9.39 18.37
C TYR A 231 37.04 -9.51 17.25
N ASP A 232 36.62 -9.38 16.01
CA ASP A 232 37.46 -9.39 14.82
C ASP A 232 36.72 -8.89 13.60
N PHE A 233 37.43 -8.68 12.48
CA PHE A 233 36.84 -8.39 11.20
C PHE A 233 36.17 -9.62 10.60
N CYS A 234 35.02 -9.43 9.96
CA CYS A 234 34.37 -10.49 9.20
C CYS A 234 35.03 -10.58 7.82
N ILE A 235 35.86 -11.61 7.63
CA ILE A 235 36.46 -11.90 6.33
C ILE A 235 35.59 -12.95 5.64
N PRO A 236 35.10 -12.71 4.40
CA PRO A 236 34.36 -13.70 3.66
C PRO A 236 35.21 -14.96 3.42
N SER A 237 34.67 -16.12 3.72
CA SER A 237 35.35 -17.41 3.50
C SER A 237 35.14 -17.95 2.07
N LYS A 238 34.24 -17.35 1.30
CA LYS A 238 33.96 -17.74 -0.08
C LYS A 238 34.89 -17.00 -1.03
N GLU A 239 35.74 -17.76 -1.71
CA GLU A 239 36.53 -17.25 -2.83
C GLU A 239 35.63 -17.09 -4.09
N PRO A 240 35.90 -16.11 -4.96
CA PRO A 240 35.21 -16.01 -6.22
C PRO A 240 35.51 -17.26 -7.05
N GLU A 241 34.46 -17.91 -7.53
CA GLU A 241 34.59 -18.98 -8.51
C GLU A 241 35.05 -18.35 -9.83
N THR A 242 36.36 -18.32 -10.06
CA THR A 242 36.89 -17.98 -11.37
C THR A 242 36.64 -19.17 -12.31
N PRO A 243 36.03 -18.97 -13.47
CA PRO A 243 36.02 -20.01 -14.48
C PRO A 243 37.46 -20.30 -14.84
N THR A 244 37.87 -21.52 -14.58
CA THR A 244 39.25 -22.01 -14.75
C THR A 244 39.60 -22.08 -16.25
N THR A 245 40.00 -20.95 -16.83
CA THR A 245 40.72 -20.93 -18.11
C THR A 245 41.62 -19.71 -18.10
N GLY A 246 42.86 -19.89 -17.64
CA GLY A 246 43.91 -18.88 -17.74
C GLY A 246 44.62 -18.63 -16.41
N ASP A 247 45.93 -18.72 -16.48
CA ASP A 247 46.82 -18.31 -15.44
C ASP A 247 46.57 -16.83 -15.07
N PRO A 248 46.28 -16.46 -13.80
CA PRO A 248 46.04 -15.06 -13.41
C PRO A 248 47.24 -14.13 -13.61
N CYS A 249 48.38 -14.64 -14.01
CA CYS A 249 49.59 -13.87 -14.31
C CYS A 249 49.86 -13.65 -15.81
N GLU A 250 48.98 -14.13 -16.70
CA GLU A 250 49.07 -13.84 -18.14
C GLU A 250 48.10 -12.68 -18.51
N LEU A 251 48.42 -11.49 -18.03
CA LEU A 251 47.86 -10.22 -18.52
C LEU A 251 49.01 -9.30 -18.91
#